data_ff71f89ed35fad772a6b705c8e8707bc
#
_entry.id   ff71f89ed35fad772a6b705c8e8707bc
#
_cell.length_a   1.000
_cell.length_b   1.000
_cell.length_c   1.000
_cell.angle_alpha   90.00
_cell.angle_beta   90.00
_cell.angle_gamma   90.00
#
_symmetry.space_group_name_H-M   'P 1'
#
loop_
_entity.id
_entity.type
_entity.pdbx_description
1 polymer ?
#
loop_
_entity_poly.entity_id
_entity_poly.type
_entity_poly.pdbx_seq_one_letter_code
_entity_poly.pdbx_strand_id
1 'polypeptide(L)'
;MSVKRGDIYYADLSPVVGSEQGGLRPVLIIQNDVGNRYSPTVIAAAITSRMGKTRLPTHIDIYAERAGLAKDSVILLEQIRTLDKRRLKEKMGHLDEGMMRAVNSAIAISFGLGDTLADGGRTPAVHGGVTPQSFPAASASVTREDPPQNGTLMS
;
A
#
# COMPACT_ATOMS: atom_id res chain seq x y z
N MET A 1 18.84 -3.07 -7.02
CA MET A 1 18.10 -3.14 -5.76
C MET A 1 17.05 -4.23 -5.86
N SER A 2 17.12 -5.20 -4.99
CA SER A 2 16.19 -6.32 -5.03
C SER A 2 15.15 -6.12 -3.94
N VAL A 3 14.01 -5.60 -4.33
CA VAL A 3 12.93 -5.31 -3.41
C VAL A 3 12.02 -6.52 -3.30
N LYS A 4 11.66 -6.90 -2.07
CA LYS A 4 10.76 -8.02 -1.82
C LYS A 4 9.57 -7.59 -0.97
N ARG A 5 8.45 -8.26 -1.17
CA ARG A 5 7.27 -8.01 -0.35
C ARG A 5 7.59 -8.33 1.10
N GLY A 6 7.26 -7.42 2.00
CA GLY A 6 7.61 -7.53 3.41
C GLY A 6 8.86 -6.76 3.80
N ASP A 7 9.60 -6.26 2.84
CA ASP A 7 10.77 -5.43 3.14
C ASP A 7 10.33 -4.08 3.68
N ILE A 8 11.14 -3.52 4.57
CA ILE A 8 10.95 -2.19 5.10
C ILE A 8 12.09 -1.31 4.61
N TYR A 9 11.73 -0.21 3.96
CA TYR A 9 12.69 0.75 3.45
C TYR A 9 12.39 2.14 3.99
N TYR A 10 13.41 2.95 4.18
CA TYR A 10 13.18 4.38 4.30
C TYR A 10 12.84 4.89 2.92
N ALA A 11 11.90 5.79 2.85
CA ALA A 11 11.47 6.40 1.59
C ALA A 11 11.09 7.85 1.80
N ASP A 12 11.30 8.65 0.76
CA ASP A 12 10.87 10.03 0.77
C ASP A 12 9.45 10.08 0.21
N LEU A 13 8.51 10.40 1.07
CA LEU A 13 7.09 10.44 0.70
C LEU A 13 6.61 11.82 0.29
N SER A 14 7.47 12.82 0.35
CA SER A 14 7.08 14.18 -0.01
C SER A 14 7.05 14.37 -1.53
N PRO A 15 6.20 15.23 -2.04
CA PRO A 15 5.24 16.07 -1.33
C PRO A 15 3.93 15.32 -1.04
N VAL A 16 3.24 15.77 -0.03
CA VAL A 16 1.94 15.21 0.35
C VAL A 16 0.95 16.34 0.63
N VAL A 17 -0.30 15.99 0.77
CA VAL A 17 -1.37 16.94 1.05
C VAL A 17 -2.09 16.54 2.33
N GLY A 18 -2.31 17.52 3.18
CA GLY A 18 -3.12 17.34 4.38
C GLY A 18 -2.69 16.20 5.29
N SER A 19 -3.59 15.27 5.50
CA SER A 19 -3.38 14.19 6.45
C SER A 19 -2.55 13.02 5.92
N GLU A 20 -2.07 13.11 4.70
CA GLU A 20 -1.21 12.07 4.16
C GLU A 20 0.11 12.03 4.91
N GLN A 21 0.64 10.83 5.09
CA GLN A 21 1.94 10.68 5.73
C GLN A 21 3.03 11.14 4.77
N GLY A 22 3.83 12.08 5.21
CA GLY A 22 4.89 12.65 4.36
C GLY A 22 6.26 12.61 4.99
N GLY A 23 7.21 13.19 4.30
CA GLY A 23 8.59 13.25 4.74
C GLY A 23 9.35 11.95 4.56
N LEU A 24 10.53 11.89 5.11
CA LEU A 24 11.37 10.71 5.07
C LEU A 24 10.94 9.79 6.19
N ARG A 25 10.45 8.63 5.86
CA ARG A 25 9.97 7.67 6.88
C ARG A 25 10.00 6.24 6.37
N PRO A 26 9.91 5.28 7.27
CA PRO A 26 9.86 3.88 6.84
C PRO A 26 8.55 3.57 6.13
N VAL A 27 8.63 2.66 5.18
CA VAL A 27 7.47 2.12 4.48
C VAL A 27 7.61 0.62 4.40
N LEU A 28 6.48 -0.08 4.37
CA LEU A 28 6.45 -1.52 4.18
C LEU A 28 6.07 -1.82 2.73
N ILE A 29 6.87 -2.62 2.05
CA ILE A 29 6.57 -3.03 0.68
C ILE A 29 5.49 -4.10 0.71
N ILE A 30 4.37 -3.80 0.09
CA ILE A 30 3.25 -4.75 0.06
C ILE A 30 2.93 -5.24 -1.34
N GLN A 31 3.60 -4.73 -2.35
CA GLN A 31 3.41 -5.20 -3.71
C GLN A 31 3.94 -6.62 -3.87
N ASN A 32 3.31 -7.39 -4.74
CA ASN A 32 3.77 -8.75 -5.04
C ASN A 32 5.17 -8.75 -5.66
N ASP A 33 5.86 -9.88 -5.53
CA ASP A 33 7.26 -9.93 -5.93
C ASP A 33 7.49 -9.92 -7.44
N VAL A 34 6.52 -10.28 -8.22
CA VAL A 34 6.64 -10.15 -9.67
C VAL A 34 6.65 -8.66 -10.03
N GLY A 35 5.74 -7.90 -9.47
CA GLY A 35 5.75 -6.46 -9.63
C GLY A 35 7.02 -5.83 -9.09
N ASN A 36 7.46 -6.28 -7.93
CA ASN A 36 8.68 -5.75 -7.32
C ASN A 36 9.90 -5.97 -8.22
N ARG A 37 9.92 -7.05 -8.95
CA ARG A 37 11.04 -7.34 -9.83
C ARG A 37 11.01 -6.53 -11.12
N TYR A 38 9.84 -6.40 -11.72
CA TYR A 38 9.76 -5.86 -13.08
C TYR A 38 9.21 -4.44 -13.18
N SER A 39 8.52 -3.95 -12.20
CA SER A 39 7.96 -2.60 -12.27
C SER A 39 8.94 -1.54 -11.79
N PRO A 40 8.93 -0.36 -12.36
CA PRO A 40 9.72 0.76 -11.82
C PRO A 40 9.11 1.33 -10.55
N THR A 41 7.93 0.88 -10.17
CA THR A 41 7.25 1.36 -8.96
C THR A 41 6.96 0.22 -8.00
N VAL A 42 6.70 0.57 -6.76
CA VAL A 42 6.27 -0.38 -5.73
C VAL A 42 5.02 0.15 -5.06
N ILE A 43 4.24 -0.74 -4.48
CA ILE A 43 3.12 -0.35 -3.63
C ILE A 43 3.57 -0.54 -2.19
N ALA A 44 3.41 0.49 -1.39
CA ALA A 44 3.91 0.49 -0.02
C ALA A 44 2.93 1.14 0.95
N ALA A 45 3.01 0.74 2.20
CA ALA A 45 2.23 1.30 3.28
C ALA A 45 3.15 2.11 4.19
N ALA A 46 2.69 3.27 4.62
CA ALA A 46 3.48 4.13 5.49
C ALA A 46 3.58 3.54 6.90
N ILE A 47 4.69 3.80 7.54
CA ILE A 47 4.95 3.39 8.92
C ILE A 47 5.21 4.66 9.73
N THR A 48 4.61 4.74 10.90
CA THR A 48 4.80 5.89 11.78
C THR A 48 5.21 5.43 13.17
N SER A 49 6.08 6.19 13.81
CA SER A 49 6.42 5.93 15.20
C SER A 49 5.42 6.57 16.16
N ARG A 50 4.47 7.32 15.64
CA ARG A 50 3.47 7.90 16.52
C ARG A 50 2.48 6.81 16.86
N MET A 51 2.61 6.26 18.02
CA MET A 51 1.67 5.30 18.54
C MET A 51 0.40 6.07 18.83
N GLY A 52 -0.52 5.96 17.91
CA GLY A 52 -1.69 6.80 17.94
C GLY A 52 -2.63 6.57 19.07
N LYS A 53 -3.42 7.56 19.29
CA LYS A 53 -4.41 7.51 20.31
C LYS A 53 -5.62 6.70 19.88
N THR A 54 -5.88 6.62 18.59
CA THR A 54 -7.01 5.91 18.06
C THR A 54 -6.51 4.82 17.12
N ARG A 55 -6.78 3.58 17.47
CA ARG A 55 -6.38 2.50 16.64
C ARG A 55 -7.46 2.13 15.67
N LEU A 56 -7.07 1.95 14.44
CA LEU A 56 -7.96 1.42 13.40
C LEU A 56 -7.64 -0.04 13.16
N PRO A 57 -8.59 -0.82 12.67
CA PRO A 57 -8.31 -2.22 12.34
C PRO A 57 -7.28 -2.37 11.21
N THR A 58 -6.94 -1.29 10.55
CA THR A 58 -5.91 -1.30 9.53
C THR A 58 -4.52 -0.97 10.08
N HIS A 59 -4.39 -0.81 11.39
CA HIS A 59 -3.11 -0.53 12.02
C HIS A 59 -2.47 -1.81 12.54
N ILE A 60 -1.20 -2.01 12.24
CA ILE A 60 -0.44 -3.16 12.71
C ILE A 60 0.76 -2.67 13.48
N ASP A 61 0.84 -3.04 14.75
CA ASP A 61 1.97 -2.67 15.59
C ASP A 61 3.18 -3.53 15.25
N ILE A 62 4.33 -2.89 15.18
CA ILE A 62 5.57 -3.61 14.97
C ILE A 62 6.62 -3.13 15.98
N TYR A 63 7.36 -4.08 16.53
CA TYR A 63 8.40 -3.77 17.49
C TYR A 63 9.71 -3.46 16.77
N ALA A 64 10.38 -2.43 17.22
CA ALA A 64 11.62 -1.95 16.61
C ALA A 64 12.63 -3.07 16.37
N GLU A 65 12.82 -3.90 17.37
CA GLU A 65 13.81 -4.95 17.29
C GLU A 65 13.57 -5.94 16.17
N ARG A 66 12.32 -6.26 15.90
CA ARG A 66 12.01 -7.24 14.87
C ARG A 66 11.98 -6.64 13.48
N ALA A 67 11.77 -5.36 13.40
CA ALA A 67 11.61 -4.70 12.12
C ALA A 67 12.85 -3.95 11.64
N GLY A 68 13.88 -3.91 12.46
CA GLY A 68 15.09 -3.16 12.11
C GLY A 68 14.89 -1.65 12.21
N LEU A 69 13.93 -1.22 13.00
CA LEU A 69 13.61 0.20 13.14
C LEU A 69 14.17 0.76 14.45
N ALA A 70 14.32 2.07 14.51
CA ALA A 70 14.82 2.72 15.72
C ALA A 70 13.79 2.78 16.84
N LYS A 71 12.52 2.75 16.50
CA LYS A 71 11.42 2.87 17.45
C LYS A 71 10.31 1.90 17.12
N ASP A 72 9.58 1.49 18.16
CA ASP A 72 8.33 0.75 17.94
C ASP A 72 7.40 1.62 17.10
N SER A 73 6.72 1.03 16.18
CA SER A 73 6.00 1.74 15.14
C SER A 73 4.68 1.07 14.79
N VAL A 74 3.92 1.74 13.96
CA VAL A 74 2.64 1.24 13.48
C VAL A 74 2.65 1.30 11.97
N ILE A 75 2.26 0.21 11.32
CA ILE A 75 2.05 0.20 9.88
C ILE A 75 0.62 0.66 9.63
N LEU A 76 0.46 1.60 8.74
CA LEU A 76 -0.82 2.20 8.44
C LEU A 76 -1.33 1.67 7.10
N LEU A 77 -2.14 0.61 7.16
CA LEU A 77 -2.62 0.00 5.92
C LEU A 77 -3.75 0.79 5.25
N GLU A 78 -4.11 1.91 5.80
CA GLU A 78 -4.97 2.86 5.10
C GLU A 78 -4.14 3.95 4.40
N GLN A 79 -2.83 4.00 4.63
CA GLN A 79 -1.92 4.95 3.98
C GLN A 79 -1.05 4.19 2.97
N ILE A 80 -1.71 3.66 1.96
CA ILE A 80 -1.05 2.87 0.93
C ILE A 80 -0.90 3.73 -0.31
N ARG A 81 0.25 3.66 -0.93
CA ARG A 81 0.49 4.44 -2.15
C ARG A 81 1.52 3.77 -3.04
N THR A 82 1.51 4.19 -4.29
CA THR A 82 2.52 3.79 -5.25
C THR A 82 3.71 4.73 -5.16
N LEU A 83 4.88 4.17 -5.10
CA LEU A 83 6.12 4.93 -5.05
C LEU A 83 7.04 4.51 -6.18
N ASP A 84 7.67 5.48 -6.83
CA ASP A 84 8.76 5.18 -7.73
C ASP A 84 9.90 4.58 -6.90
N LYS A 85 10.56 3.56 -7.40
CA LYS A 85 11.66 2.92 -6.67
C LYS A 85 12.78 3.90 -6.30
N ARG A 86 12.92 4.98 -7.04
CA ARG A 86 13.92 6.00 -6.72
C ARG A 86 13.65 6.71 -5.40
N ARG A 87 12.42 6.63 -4.88
CA ARG A 87 12.12 7.20 -3.58
C ARG A 87 12.61 6.32 -2.43
N LEU A 88 12.93 5.06 -2.70
CA LEU A 88 13.40 4.15 -1.67
C LEU A 88 14.86 4.44 -1.36
N LYS A 89 15.16 4.54 -0.06
CA LYS A 89 16.52 4.80 0.40
C LYS A 89 17.08 3.50 0.98
N GLU A 90 17.37 3.46 2.24
CA GLU A 90 18.00 2.33 2.86
C GLU A 90 17.00 1.27 3.27
N LYS A 91 17.34 0.01 3.06
CA LYS A 91 16.54 -1.10 3.56
C LYS A 91 16.77 -1.24 5.05
N MET A 92 15.71 -1.22 5.82
CA MET A 92 15.79 -1.27 7.27
C MET A 92 15.59 -2.67 7.81
N GLY A 93 14.78 -3.47 7.18
CA GLY A 93 14.46 -4.80 7.68
C GLY A 93 13.45 -5.53 6.81
N HIS A 94 12.90 -6.59 7.37
CA HIS A 94 11.94 -7.42 6.66
C HIS A 94 11.01 -8.06 7.70
N LEU A 95 9.72 -8.06 7.46
CA LEU A 95 8.77 -8.67 8.37
C LEU A 95 8.66 -10.17 8.11
N ASP A 96 8.50 -10.93 9.19
CA ASP A 96 8.31 -12.37 9.06
C ASP A 96 6.91 -12.72 8.51
N GLU A 97 6.71 -13.98 8.20
CA GLU A 97 5.45 -14.42 7.61
C GLU A 97 4.26 -14.23 8.52
N GLY A 98 4.45 -14.40 9.82
CA GLY A 98 3.36 -14.19 10.78
C GLY A 98 2.86 -12.77 10.77
N MET A 99 3.79 -11.83 10.76
CA MET A 99 3.44 -10.42 10.68
C MET A 99 2.82 -10.11 9.32
N MET A 100 3.32 -10.69 8.26
CA MET A 100 2.74 -10.45 6.93
C MET A 100 1.32 -10.99 6.80
N ARG A 101 0.99 -12.06 7.51
CA ARG A 101 -0.41 -12.53 7.54
C ARG A 101 -1.32 -11.48 8.18
N ALA A 102 -0.86 -10.87 9.27
CA ALA A 102 -1.63 -9.79 9.90
C ALA A 102 -1.77 -8.59 8.96
N VAL A 103 -0.71 -8.27 8.25
CA VAL A 103 -0.74 -7.20 7.24
C VAL A 103 -1.75 -7.53 6.13
N ASN A 104 -1.76 -8.77 5.66
CA ASN A 104 -2.71 -9.18 4.62
C ASN A 104 -4.16 -8.98 5.07
N SER A 105 -4.45 -9.33 6.31
CA SER A 105 -5.79 -9.12 6.86
C SER A 105 -6.14 -7.64 6.94
N ALA A 106 -5.21 -6.84 7.37
CA ALA A 106 -5.42 -5.39 7.45
C ALA A 106 -5.60 -4.75 6.07
N ILE A 107 -4.88 -5.24 5.06
CA ILE A 107 -5.07 -4.79 3.68
C ILE A 107 -6.48 -5.14 3.20
N ALA A 108 -6.94 -6.34 3.49
CA ALA A 108 -8.28 -6.76 3.10
C ALA A 108 -9.34 -5.84 3.71
N ILE A 109 -9.17 -5.48 4.96
CA ILE A 109 -10.07 -4.55 5.62
C ILE A 109 -9.99 -3.18 4.96
N SER A 110 -8.80 -2.69 4.74
CA SER A 110 -8.57 -1.37 4.17
C SER A 110 -9.19 -1.25 2.78
N PHE A 111 -9.11 -2.30 1.99
CA PHE A 111 -9.60 -2.29 0.63
C PHE A 111 -11.05 -2.77 0.51
N GLY A 112 -11.69 -3.06 1.62
CA GLY A 112 -13.07 -3.51 1.57
C GLY A 112 -13.27 -4.92 1.07
N LEU A 113 -12.24 -5.76 1.15
CA LEU A 113 -12.34 -7.13 0.69
C LEU A 113 -12.97 -8.04 1.74
N GLY A 114 -12.96 -7.55 2.98
CA GLY A 114 -13.72 -8.19 4.03
C GLY A 114 -13.46 -9.66 4.21
N ASP A 115 -14.53 -10.42 4.20
CA ASP A 115 -14.49 -11.82 4.54
C ASP A 115 -13.78 -12.69 3.53
N THR A 116 -13.44 -12.17 2.40
CA THR A 116 -12.81 -12.92 1.33
C THR A 116 -11.52 -13.60 1.76
N LEU A 117 -10.73 -12.89 2.56
CA LEU A 117 -9.48 -13.46 3.04
C LEU A 117 -9.64 -14.14 4.38
N ALA A 118 -10.64 -13.77 5.12
CA ALA A 118 -10.88 -14.37 6.42
C ALA A 118 -11.31 -15.81 6.29
N ASP A 119 -11.90 -16.19 5.21
CA ASP A 119 -12.36 -17.52 4.98
C ASP A 119 -11.29 -18.51 4.55
N GLY A 120 -10.08 -18.17 4.77
CA GLY A 120 -9.01 -19.13 4.58
C GLY A 120 -8.82 -19.64 3.19
N GLY A 121 -9.06 -18.86 2.26
CA GLY A 121 -8.89 -19.30 0.90
C GLY A 121 -10.10 -19.89 0.27
N ARG A 122 -11.19 -19.86 0.94
CA ARG A 122 -12.40 -20.28 0.32
C ARG A 122 -12.74 -19.25 -0.73
N THR A 123 -12.65 -19.60 -1.94
CA THR A 123 -13.12 -18.76 -2.97
C THR A 123 -14.57 -18.57 -2.75
N PRO A 124 -15.02 -17.40 -2.56
CA PRO A 124 -16.41 -17.19 -2.41
C PRO A 124 -17.01 -17.65 -3.70
N ALA A 125 -17.97 -18.42 -3.54
CA ALA A 125 -18.67 -18.84 -4.69
C ALA A 125 -19.14 -17.63 -5.33
N VAL A 126 -18.61 -17.43 -6.39
CA VAL A 126 -18.86 -16.25 -7.03
C VAL A 126 -20.14 -16.28 -7.68
N HIS A 127 -21.00 -16.94 -7.17
CA HIS A 127 -22.17 -16.80 -7.80
C HIS A 127 -22.80 -15.80 -7.10
N GLY A 128 -23.48 -15.38 -7.50
CA GLY A 128 -24.26 -14.56 -6.98
C GLY A 128 -24.08 -13.25 -7.17
N GLY A 129 -23.31 -12.85 -7.23
CA GLY A 129 -23.39 -11.64 -7.20
C GLY A 129 -22.89 -10.84 -8.17
N VAL A 130 -21.83 -11.06 -8.46
CA VAL A 130 -21.19 -10.17 -9.34
C VAL A 130 -21.03 -10.87 -10.60
N THR A 131 -21.87 -10.60 -11.45
CA THR A 131 -21.70 -11.13 -12.76
C THR A 131 -20.82 -10.15 -13.49
N PRO A 132 -20.03 -10.65 -14.34
CA PRO A 132 -19.14 -9.80 -15.10
C PRO A 132 -19.84 -8.68 -15.83
N GLN A 133 -21.07 -8.83 -16.04
CA GLN A 133 -21.77 -7.82 -16.74
C GLN A 133 -21.94 -6.60 -15.88
N SER A 134 -21.64 -6.70 -14.63
CA SER A 134 -21.79 -5.55 -13.81
C SER A 134 -20.82 -4.44 -14.16
N PHE A 135 -19.86 -4.75 -14.89
CA PHE A 135 -18.92 -3.73 -15.21
C PHE A 135 -18.89 -3.43 -16.68
N PRO A 136 -19.95 -3.23 -17.27
CA PRO A 136 -19.87 -3.20 -18.64
C PRO A 136 -19.27 -2.04 -19.13
N ALA A 137 -19.72 -1.19 -19.00
CA ALA A 137 -19.41 -0.17 -19.83
C ALA A 137 -18.54 0.81 -19.31
N ALA A 138 -18.25 0.62 -18.17
CA ALA A 138 -17.45 1.59 -17.58
C ALA A 138 -16.29 1.96 -18.39
N SER A 139 -15.82 0.99 -19.01
CA SER A 139 -14.64 1.25 -19.73
C SER A 139 -14.87 2.06 -20.92
N ALA A 140 -15.98 1.95 -21.44
CA ALA A 140 -16.16 2.57 -22.71
C ALA A 140 -16.39 4.03 -22.58
N SER A 141 -16.78 4.42 -21.46
CA SER A 141 -17.11 5.78 -21.39
C SER A 141 -16.01 6.63 -20.87
N VAL A 142 -14.94 6.08 -20.66
CA VAL A 142 -13.84 6.89 -20.26
C VAL A 142 -13.31 7.55 -21.46
N THR A 143 -13.94 8.52 -21.87
CA THR A 143 -13.35 9.39 -22.80
C THR A 143 -12.25 10.04 -22.06
N ARG A 144 -11.12 9.81 -22.47
CA ARG A 144 -10.01 10.57 -21.97
C ARG A 144 -10.19 11.94 -22.51
N GLU A 145 -10.66 12.77 -21.68
CA GLU A 145 -10.55 14.13 -22.02
C GLU A 145 -9.10 14.43 -22.01
N ASP A 146 -8.61 14.74 -23.11
CA ASP A 146 -7.26 15.21 -23.18
C ASP A 146 -7.18 16.41 -22.27
N PRO A 147 -6.17 16.50 -21.52
CA PRO A 147 -6.01 17.66 -20.68
C PRO A 147 -6.01 18.88 -21.57
N PRO A 148 -6.56 19.88 -21.10
CA PRO A 148 -6.60 21.09 -21.89
C PRO A 148 -5.18 21.44 -22.25
N GLN A 149 -5.04 21.72 -23.47
CA GLN A 149 -3.76 22.07 -23.93
C GLN A 149 -3.50 23.45 -23.51
N ASN A 150 -3.24 23.57 -22.29
CA ASN A 150 -3.10 24.86 -21.89
C ASN A 150 -1.90 25.45 -22.04
N GLY A 151 -1.11 24.78 -22.43
CA GLY A 151 0.15 25.28 -22.45
C GLY A 151 0.40 26.51 -23.04
N THR A 152 -0.47 26.74 -23.74
CA THR A 152 -0.21 27.83 -24.50
C THR A 152 -0.18 28.99 -23.83
N LEU A 153 -0.47 28.96 -22.75
CA LEU A 153 -0.57 30.04 -22.29
C LEU A 153 0.38 30.70 -22.00
N MET A 154 1.26 30.38 -22.04
CA MET A 154 2.16 30.91 -21.67
C MET A 154 2.65 31.92 -22.18
N SER A 155 2.50 32.44 -22.60
CA SER A 155 3.14 33.61 -23.11
C SER A 155 3.63 34.60 -22.18
#